data_3af537a3267c8a268feaa223039dba58
#
_entry.id   3af537a3267c8a268feaa223039dba58
#
_cell.length_a   1.000
_cell.length_b   1.000
_cell.length_c   1.000
_cell.angle_alpha   90.00
_cell.angle_beta   90.00
_cell.angle_gamma   90.00
#
_symmetry.space_group_name_H-M   'P 1'
#
loop_
_entity.id
_entity.type
_entity.pdbx_description
1 polymer ?
#
loop_
_entity_poly.entity_id
_entity_poly.type
_entity_poly.pdbx_seq_one_letter_code
_entity_poly.pdbx_strand_id
1 'polypeptide(L)'
;MRKKEYNKKGMNSFEEYLRQGEPNRAEKAKVWKTAIGLQQVDGLKPSEYLIATAKQNIEGDITIEEVKKRIDSYYKQHTSQTDNNRTEEADKVSARIAEILSEQTFTFSPAEYITIHRRLFQGTYKFAGKIRDYNITKQEWVLNGETVLYGSADSLKSTLEYDFEQEKKFKYKGLSQQEIIEHIAHFISYLWQIHIFGEGNTRATAIFLIKYLRKLGFKEVNNDLFAKHSWYFRNALVRANYEDLSKEIHKTESYLIYFLSNLLLKENYSLKNREMHIHYVDTVKIQNDTVNDTVFSLIKQNNNIRANEISKRLNLSISTVKRKIKDLKEQGIIERIGSDKTGCWKVIEK
;
A
#
# COMPACT_ATOMS: atom_id res chain seq x y z
N MET A 1 -5.27 21.18 -6.65
CA MET A 1 -4.84 21.46 -5.27
C MET A 1 -5.93 21.19 -4.24
N ARG A 2 -7.21 21.54 -4.42
CA ARG A 2 -8.28 21.33 -3.41
C ARG A 2 -8.58 19.86 -3.02
N LYS A 3 -8.32 18.85 -3.88
CA LYS A 3 -8.59 17.43 -3.58
C LYS A 3 -7.68 16.81 -2.49
N LYS A 4 -6.47 17.36 -2.25
CA LYS A 4 -5.53 16.86 -1.22
C LYS A 4 -5.84 17.38 0.19
N GLU A 5 -6.50 18.52 0.31
CA GLU A 5 -6.79 19.16 1.61
C GLU A 5 -7.96 18.49 2.36
N TYR A 6 -8.98 18.02 1.64
CA TYR A 6 -10.16 17.40 2.28
C TYR A 6 -9.84 16.08 2.98
N ASN A 7 -8.99 15.23 2.37
CA ASN A 7 -8.55 13.97 2.98
C ASN A 7 -7.66 14.17 4.21
N LYS A 8 -6.88 15.26 4.26
CA LYS A 8 -6.11 15.63 5.44
C LYS A 8 -7.00 16.01 6.63
N LYS A 9 -8.14 16.66 6.38
CA LYS A 9 -9.03 17.15 7.45
C LYS A 9 -9.72 16.01 8.21
N GLY A 10 -10.24 14.99 7.51
CA GLY A 10 -10.86 13.81 8.15
C GLY A 10 -9.85 12.95 8.91
N MET A 11 -8.66 12.70 8.34
CA MET A 11 -7.60 11.93 9.00
C MET A 11 -6.94 12.69 10.17
N ASN A 12 -6.78 14.02 10.07
CA ASN A 12 -6.26 14.84 11.15
C ASN A 12 -7.26 15.00 12.31
N SER A 13 -8.55 14.74 12.08
CA SER A 13 -9.59 14.93 13.10
C SER A 13 -9.46 14.02 14.32
N PHE A 14 -8.70 12.90 14.20
CA PHE A 14 -8.47 11.94 15.28
C PHE A 14 -7.06 12.00 15.88
N GLU A 15 -6.17 12.88 15.39
CA GLU A 15 -4.78 12.97 15.86
C GLU A 15 -4.68 13.35 17.35
N GLU A 16 -5.64 14.13 17.85
CA GLU A 16 -5.69 14.52 19.25
C GLU A 16 -5.83 13.30 20.17
N TYR A 17 -6.72 12.37 19.80
CA TYR A 17 -6.92 11.13 20.57
C TYR A 17 -5.69 10.21 20.55
N LEU A 18 -4.90 10.24 19.48
CA LEU A 18 -3.67 9.46 19.37
C LEU A 18 -2.55 10.04 20.25
N ARG A 19 -2.53 11.37 20.46
CA ARG A 19 -1.50 12.03 21.25
C ARG A 19 -1.83 12.13 22.74
N GLN A 20 -3.09 12.39 23.07
CA GLN A 20 -3.52 12.74 24.43
C GLN A 20 -4.60 11.82 24.97
N GLY A 21 -5.16 10.94 24.13
CA GLY A 21 -6.26 10.07 24.51
C GLY A 21 -5.82 8.96 25.48
N GLU A 22 -6.75 8.56 26.33
CA GLU A 22 -6.64 7.32 27.07
C GLU A 22 -6.41 6.13 26.13
N PRO A 23 -5.74 5.04 26.56
CA PRO A 23 -5.41 3.91 25.69
C PRO A 23 -6.59 3.38 24.88
N ASN A 24 -7.77 3.27 25.48
CA ASN A 24 -9.01 2.83 24.83
C ASN A 24 -9.47 3.80 23.72
N ARG A 25 -9.41 5.11 23.97
CA ARG A 25 -9.76 6.15 22.98
C ARG A 25 -8.77 6.17 21.83
N ALA A 26 -7.48 6.04 22.15
CA ALA A 26 -6.43 5.97 21.13
C ALA A 26 -6.60 4.75 20.23
N GLU A 27 -6.95 3.59 20.77
CA GLU A 27 -7.22 2.38 19.99
C GLU A 27 -8.44 2.54 19.08
N LYS A 28 -9.56 3.04 19.61
CA LYS A 28 -10.75 3.36 18.80
C LYS A 28 -10.43 4.36 17.68
N ALA A 29 -9.64 5.39 17.97
CA ALA A 29 -9.22 6.37 16.98
C ALA A 29 -8.38 5.74 15.85
N LYS A 30 -7.47 4.82 16.15
CA LYS A 30 -6.71 4.04 15.14
C LYS A 30 -7.66 3.23 14.25
N VAL A 31 -8.62 2.54 14.86
CA VAL A 31 -9.62 1.75 14.14
C VAL A 31 -10.43 2.63 13.19
N TRP A 32 -10.92 3.77 13.64
CA TRP A 32 -11.66 4.72 12.80
C TRP A 32 -10.81 5.33 11.68
N LYS A 33 -9.54 5.65 11.96
CA LYS A 33 -8.59 6.10 10.91
C LYS A 33 -8.45 5.06 9.82
N THR A 34 -8.26 3.81 10.18
CA THR A 34 -8.16 2.70 9.23
C THR A 34 -9.46 2.54 8.44
N ALA A 35 -10.61 2.56 9.10
CA ALA A 35 -11.92 2.39 8.47
C ALA A 35 -12.21 3.46 7.42
N ILE A 36 -11.92 4.71 7.75
CA ILE A 36 -12.08 5.88 6.87
C ILE A 36 -11.03 5.87 5.74
N GLY A 37 -9.77 5.57 6.07
CA GLY A 37 -8.69 5.55 5.09
C GLY A 37 -8.84 4.48 4.02
N LEU A 38 -9.40 3.33 4.37
CA LEU A 38 -9.65 2.24 3.42
C LEU A 38 -10.72 2.58 2.36
N GLN A 39 -11.56 3.59 2.57
CA GLN A 39 -12.50 4.03 1.53
C GLN A 39 -11.79 4.63 0.31
N GLN A 40 -10.56 5.10 0.49
CA GLN A 40 -9.77 5.70 -0.58
C GLN A 40 -9.36 4.72 -1.69
N VAL A 41 -9.32 3.41 -1.41
CA VAL A 41 -8.97 2.39 -2.44
C VAL A 41 -9.94 2.42 -3.62
N ASP A 42 -11.18 2.82 -3.37
CA ASP A 42 -12.24 2.94 -4.38
C ASP A 42 -12.61 4.42 -4.66
N GLY A 43 -11.75 5.36 -4.20
CA GLY A 43 -11.93 6.80 -4.40
C GLY A 43 -13.12 7.39 -3.64
N LEU A 44 -13.61 6.69 -2.61
CA LEU A 44 -14.74 7.12 -1.79
C LEU A 44 -14.32 8.12 -0.71
N LYS A 45 -15.28 8.97 -0.31
CA LYS A 45 -15.06 9.99 0.73
C LYS A 45 -16.18 9.91 1.76
N PRO A 46 -15.83 9.66 3.02
CA PRO A 46 -16.77 9.76 4.13
C PRO A 46 -17.30 11.19 4.34
N SER A 47 -18.52 11.30 4.86
CA SER A 47 -19.15 12.58 5.19
C SER A 47 -18.60 13.19 6.49
N GLU A 48 -18.79 14.48 6.66
CA GLU A 48 -18.53 15.16 7.95
C GLU A 48 -19.46 14.63 9.06
N TYR A 49 -20.65 14.16 8.69
CA TYR A 49 -21.58 13.53 9.64
C TYR A 49 -20.99 12.23 10.23
N LEU A 50 -20.40 11.37 9.39
CA LEU A 50 -19.68 10.19 9.88
C LEU A 50 -18.53 10.59 10.80
N ILE A 51 -17.73 11.59 10.43
CA ILE A 51 -16.58 12.04 11.21
C ILE A 51 -17.05 12.51 12.61
N ALA A 52 -18.11 13.31 12.67
CA ALA A 52 -18.68 13.78 13.94
C ALA A 52 -19.22 12.62 14.80
N THR A 53 -19.93 11.67 14.17
CA THR A 53 -20.49 10.50 14.85
C THR A 53 -19.39 9.55 15.34
N ALA A 54 -18.32 9.37 14.57
CA ALA A 54 -17.14 8.59 14.97
C ALA A 54 -16.43 9.18 16.20
N LYS A 55 -16.34 10.51 16.29
CA LYS A 55 -15.80 11.19 17.49
C LYS A 55 -16.61 10.85 18.74
N GLN A 56 -17.94 10.91 18.68
CA GLN A 56 -18.80 10.54 19.81
C GLN A 56 -18.58 9.07 20.23
N ASN A 57 -18.33 8.17 19.27
CA ASN A 57 -18.00 6.78 19.58
C ASN A 57 -16.62 6.63 20.22
N ILE A 58 -15.62 7.41 19.77
CA ILE A 58 -14.29 7.42 20.38
C ILE A 58 -14.36 7.93 21.82
N GLU A 59 -15.13 9.01 22.08
CA GLU A 59 -15.36 9.56 23.42
C GLU A 59 -16.12 8.60 24.34
N GLY A 60 -16.88 7.66 23.76
CA GLY A 60 -17.69 6.72 24.53
C GLY A 60 -19.13 7.18 24.76
N ASP A 61 -19.53 8.31 24.15
CA ASP A 61 -20.88 8.86 24.26
C ASP A 61 -21.92 7.95 23.61
N ILE A 62 -21.52 7.24 22.55
CA ILE A 62 -22.39 6.32 21.81
C ILE A 62 -21.66 5.00 21.47
N THR A 63 -22.42 3.91 21.37
CA THR A 63 -21.92 2.61 20.94
C THR A 63 -21.76 2.53 19.42
N ILE A 64 -21.07 1.51 18.92
CA ILE A 64 -20.94 1.30 17.47
C ILE A 64 -22.28 0.93 16.81
N GLU A 65 -23.17 0.28 17.53
CA GLU A 65 -24.53 -0.02 17.09
C GLU A 65 -25.34 1.26 16.91
N GLU A 66 -25.17 2.21 17.82
CA GLU A 66 -25.82 3.51 17.73
C GLU A 66 -25.26 4.34 16.56
N VAL A 67 -23.95 4.28 16.32
CA VAL A 67 -23.33 4.89 15.11
C VAL A 67 -24.02 4.37 13.85
N LYS A 68 -24.14 3.04 13.69
CA LYS A 68 -24.78 2.44 12.50
C LYS A 68 -26.23 2.88 12.35
N LYS A 69 -27.01 2.89 13.43
CA LYS A 69 -28.40 3.36 13.42
C LYS A 69 -28.51 4.83 12.99
N ARG A 70 -27.64 5.71 13.50
CA ARG A 70 -27.64 7.13 13.14
C ARG A 70 -27.28 7.36 11.68
N ILE A 71 -26.28 6.64 11.15
CA ILE A 71 -25.92 6.71 9.73
C ILE A 71 -27.08 6.22 8.85
N ASP A 72 -27.70 5.08 9.18
CA ASP A 72 -28.85 4.58 8.43
C ASP A 72 -30.03 5.55 8.47
N SER A 73 -30.32 6.18 9.62
CA SER A 73 -31.37 7.18 9.76
C SER A 73 -31.08 8.46 8.98
N TYR A 74 -29.80 8.91 9.00
CA TYR A 74 -29.37 10.08 8.26
C TYR A 74 -29.62 9.92 6.75
N TYR A 75 -29.22 8.79 6.16
CA TYR A 75 -29.40 8.55 4.74
C TYR A 75 -30.87 8.26 4.35
N LYS A 76 -31.68 7.68 5.22
CA LYS A 76 -33.14 7.56 5.00
C LYS A 76 -33.85 8.91 4.90
N GLN A 77 -33.35 9.93 5.60
CA GLN A 77 -33.92 11.28 5.59
C GLN A 77 -33.40 12.15 4.43
N HIS A 78 -32.23 11.79 3.81
CA HIS A 78 -31.53 12.61 2.81
C HIS A 78 -31.44 11.92 1.44
N THR A 79 -32.46 11.19 1.02
CA THR A 79 -32.50 10.29 -0.16
C THR A 79 -32.42 10.98 -1.54
N SER A 80 -32.23 12.29 -1.66
CA SER A 80 -32.55 13.04 -2.89
C SER A 80 -31.38 13.51 -3.78
N GLN A 81 -30.13 13.01 -3.64
CA GLN A 81 -29.04 13.42 -4.52
C GLN A 81 -28.17 12.24 -4.99
N THR A 82 -27.92 12.14 -6.30
CA THR A 82 -27.15 11.08 -6.96
C THR A 82 -25.68 10.96 -6.50
N ASP A 83 -25.08 12.03 -5.97
CA ASP A 83 -23.73 12.01 -5.35
C ASP A 83 -23.73 11.37 -3.95
N ASN A 84 -24.91 11.21 -3.33
CA ASN A 84 -25.04 10.64 -1.98
C ASN A 84 -24.72 9.13 -1.93
N ASN A 85 -24.93 8.36 -3.00
CA ASN A 85 -24.76 6.91 -2.97
C ASN A 85 -23.31 6.49 -2.66
N ARG A 86 -22.32 7.21 -3.19
CA ARG A 86 -20.91 6.89 -2.93
C ARG A 86 -20.46 7.33 -1.54
N THR A 87 -20.97 8.43 -1.03
CA THR A 87 -20.71 8.90 0.33
C THR A 87 -21.45 8.03 1.35
N GLU A 88 -22.68 7.63 1.06
CA GLU A 88 -23.44 6.66 1.88
C GLU A 88 -22.70 5.33 2.00
N GLU A 89 -22.18 4.79 0.89
CA GLU A 89 -21.34 3.60 0.92
C GLU A 89 -20.14 3.80 1.84
N ALA A 90 -19.37 4.89 1.65
CA ALA A 90 -18.22 5.18 2.45
C ALA A 90 -18.52 5.21 3.95
N ASP A 91 -19.60 5.86 4.34
CA ASP A 91 -20.02 6.01 5.73
C ASP A 91 -20.45 4.67 6.35
N LYS A 92 -21.35 3.96 5.68
CA LYS A 92 -21.83 2.65 6.15
C LYS A 92 -20.71 1.63 6.26
N VAL A 93 -19.85 1.55 5.24
CA VAL A 93 -18.74 0.60 5.23
C VAL A 93 -17.69 0.99 6.28
N SER A 94 -17.40 2.28 6.50
CA SER A 94 -16.48 2.71 7.56
C SER A 94 -16.98 2.29 8.96
N ALA A 95 -18.25 2.49 9.27
CA ALA A 95 -18.81 2.07 10.55
C ALA A 95 -18.70 0.54 10.77
N ARG A 96 -18.93 -0.25 9.72
CA ARG A 96 -18.81 -1.72 9.76
C ARG A 96 -17.36 -2.19 9.87
N ILE A 97 -16.41 -1.52 9.20
CA ILE A 97 -14.98 -1.77 9.39
C ILE A 97 -14.60 -1.51 10.85
N ALA A 98 -15.04 -0.38 11.42
CA ALA A 98 -14.74 -0.05 12.81
C ALA A 98 -15.30 -1.11 13.77
N GLU A 99 -16.50 -1.61 13.54
CA GLU A 99 -17.10 -2.73 14.30
C GLU A 99 -16.23 -3.99 14.20
N ILE A 100 -15.94 -4.47 12.97
CA ILE A 100 -15.22 -5.72 12.73
C ILE A 100 -13.79 -5.66 13.30
N LEU A 101 -13.10 -4.54 13.17
CA LEU A 101 -11.75 -4.38 13.69
C LEU A 101 -11.69 -4.24 15.22
N SER A 102 -12.79 -3.84 15.86
CA SER A 102 -12.91 -3.79 17.32
C SER A 102 -13.16 -5.16 17.95
N GLU A 103 -13.65 -6.13 17.17
CA GLU A 103 -13.88 -7.50 17.64
C GLU A 103 -12.57 -8.29 17.75
N GLN A 104 -12.43 -9.06 18.84
CA GLN A 104 -11.26 -9.93 19.04
C GLN A 104 -11.41 -11.28 18.31
N THR A 105 -12.65 -11.73 18.08
CA THR A 105 -12.92 -13.02 17.45
C THR A 105 -12.54 -13.03 15.98
N PHE A 106 -11.86 -14.08 15.55
CA PHE A 106 -11.49 -14.33 14.16
C PHE A 106 -11.22 -15.80 13.91
N THR A 107 -11.82 -16.35 12.88
CA THR A 107 -11.58 -17.72 12.42
C THR A 107 -10.86 -17.68 11.07
N PHE A 108 -9.67 -18.25 10.98
CA PHE A 108 -8.98 -18.36 9.70
C PHE A 108 -9.67 -19.39 8.81
N SER A 109 -10.52 -18.94 7.90
CA SER A 109 -11.27 -19.81 6.96
C SER A 109 -11.79 -19.04 5.75
N PRO A 110 -12.07 -19.71 4.61
CA PRO A 110 -12.78 -19.13 3.48
C PRO A 110 -14.14 -18.51 3.88
N ALA A 111 -14.86 -19.18 4.77
CA ALA A 111 -16.15 -18.72 5.27
C ALA A 111 -16.05 -17.39 6.02
N GLU A 112 -14.99 -17.18 6.81
CA GLU A 112 -14.73 -15.91 7.48
C GLU A 112 -14.43 -14.79 6.47
N TYR A 113 -13.62 -15.06 5.45
CA TYR A 113 -13.33 -14.07 4.40
C TYR A 113 -14.62 -13.63 3.67
N ILE A 114 -15.48 -14.57 3.33
CA ILE A 114 -16.79 -14.31 2.73
C ILE A 114 -17.71 -13.56 3.72
N THR A 115 -17.66 -13.90 5.00
CA THR A 115 -18.46 -13.25 6.04
C THR A 115 -18.02 -11.80 6.28
N ILE A 116 -16.71 -11.53 6.27
CA ILE A 116 -16.17 -10.17 6.32
C ILE A 116 -16.76 -9.34 5.17
N HIS A 117 -16.67 -9.82 3.93
CA HIS A 117 -17.23 -9.11 2.78
C HIS A 117 -18.75 -8.89 2.94
N ARG A 118 -19.52 -9.91 3.36
CA ARG A 118 -20.95 -9.78 3.58
C ARG A 118 -21.25 -8.70 4.61
N ARG A 119 -20.58 -8.69 5.74
CA ARG A 119 -20.78 -7.71 6.82
C ARG A 119 -20.43 -6.31 6.38
N LEU A 120 -19.36 -6.14 5.58
CA LEU A 120 -18.98 -4.84 5.04
C LEU A 120 -20.03 -4.25 4.12
N PHE A 121 -20.64 -5.06 3.25
CA PHE A 121 -21.41 -4.57 2.11
C PHE A 121 -22.89 -4.95 2.12
N GLN A 122 -23.40 -5.64 3.16
CA GLN A 122 -24.84 -5.95 3.22
C GLN A 122 -25.69 -4.67 3.18
N GLY A 123 -26.73 -4.68 2.32
CA GLY A 123 -27.57 -3.51 2.09
C GLY A 123 -26.93 -2.39 1.26
N THR A 124 -25.60 -2.50 0.94
CA THR A 124 -24.90 -1.64 -0.01
C THR A 124 -24.83 -2.33 -1.38
N TYR A 125 -24.38 -3.60 -1.39
CA TYR A 125 -24.35 -4.41 -2.60
C TYR A 125 -25.34 -5.57 -2.53
N LYS A 126 -26.09 -5.82 -3.61
CA LYS A 126 -27.01 -6.98 -3.72
C LYS A 126 -26.27 -8.33 -3.66
N PHE A 127 -24.99 -8.33 -3.97
CA PHE A 127 -24.11 -9.50 -3.99
C PHE A 127 -23.19 -9.58 -2.75
N ALA A 128 -23.47 -8.84 -1.69
CA ALA A 128 -22.64 -8.87 -0.48
C ALA A 128 -22.48 -10.29 0.07
N GLY A 129 -21.23 -10.79 0.16
CA GLY A 129 -20.91 -12.15 0.58
C GLY A 129 -21.23 -13.24 -0.44
N LYS A 130 -21.54 -12.90 -1.68
CA LYS A 130 -21.73 -13.87 -2.76
C LYS A 130 -20.50 -13.94 -3.64
N ILE A 131 -20.05 -15.15 -3.92
CA ILE A 131 -19.01 -15.41 -4.93
C ILE A 131 -19.61 -15.07 -6.30
N ARG A 132 -18.85 -14.31 -7.13
CA ARG A 132 -19.29 -13.99 -8.49
C ARG A 132 -19.33 -15.23 -9.37
N ASP A 133 -20.21 -15.24 -10.33
CA ASP A 133 -20.43 -16.28 -11.34
C ASP A 133 -20.06 -15.84 -12.78
N TYR A 134 -19.32 -14.76 -12.91
CA TYR A 134 -18.86 -14.18 -14.17
C TYR A 134 -17.38 -13.74 -14.07
N ASN A 135 -16.69 -13.75 -15.22
CA ASN A 135 -15.33 -13.23 -15.31
C ASN A 135 -15.31 -11.71 -15.28
N ILE A 136 -14.26 -11.12 -14.73
CA ILE A 136 -14.11 -9.67 -14.59
C ILE A 136 -12.78 -9.20 -15.15
N THR A 137 -12.79 -7.97 -15.61
CA THR A 137 -11.60 -7.17 -15.94
C THR A 137 -11.73 -5.82 -15.27
N LYS A 138 -10.62 -5.25 -14.81
CA LYS A 138 -10.58 -3.92 -14.19
C LYS A 138 -9.39 -3.16 -14.74
N GLN A 139 -9.62 -1.94 -15.18
CA GLN A 139 -8.54 -1.06 -15.59
C GLN A 139 -7.77 -0.56 -14.36
N GLU A 140 -6.47 -0.83 -14.34
CA GLU A 140 -5.60 -0.44 -13.22
C GLU A 140 -4.66 0.69 -13.63
N TRP A 141 -4.67 1.76 -12.85
CA TRP A 141 -3.85 2.94 -13.13
C TRP A 141 -2.35 2.60 -13.22
N VAL A 142 -1.83 1.78 -12.30
CA VAL A 142 -0.40 1.40 -12.29
C VAL A 142 0.01 0.56 -13.50
N LEU A 143 -0.97 -0.01 -14.22
CA LEU A 143 -0.80 -0.80 -15.44
C LEU A 143 -1.14 0.00 -16.70
N ASN A 144 -1.22 1.32 -16.62
CA ASN A 144 -1.62 2.17 -17.74
C ASN A 144 -2.99 1.79 -18.36
N GLY A 145 -3.93 1.36 -17.51
CA GLY A 145 -5.28 0.95 -17.93
C GLY A 145 -5.41 -0.53 -18.28
N GLU A 146 -4.35 -1.31 -18.24
CA GLU A 146 -4.44 -2.76 -18.38
C GLU A 146 -4.99 -3.44 -17.11
N THR A 147 -5.25 -4.74 -17.16
CA THR A 147 -5.90 -5.51 -16.11
C THR A 147 -5.01 -6.64 -15.60
N VAL A 148 -5.17 -6.99 -14.35
CA VAL A 148 -4.65 -8.25 -13.80
C VAL A 148 -5.49 -9.42 -14.33
N LEU A 149 -4.88 -10.58 -14.53
CA LEU A 149 -5.60 -11.83 -14.77
C LEU A 149 -6.19 -12.33 -13.44
N TYR A 150 -7.49 -12.07 -13.26
CA TYR A 150 -8.24 -12.53 -12.09
C TYR A 150 -8.67 -13.99 -12.21
N GLY A 151 -9.01 -14.61 -11.08
CA GLY A 151 -9.49 -15.99 -11.06
C GLY A 151 -10.70 -16.21 -11.99
N SER A 152 -10.75 -17.36 -12.67
CA SER A 152 -11.91 -17.74 -13.50
C SER A 152 -13.14 -18.02 -12.64
N ALA A 153 -14.31 -17.56 -13.08
CA ALA A 153 -15.57 -17.74 -12.35
C ALA A 153 -15.84 -19.21 -11.98
N ASP A 154 -15.47 -20.15 -12.86
CA ASP A 154 -15.71 -21.58 -12.69
C ASP A 154 -14.89 -22.20 -11.54
N SER A 155 -13.77 -21.61 -11.16
CA SER A 155 -12.83 -22.17 -10.17
C SER A 155 -12.67 -21.35 -8.90
N LEU A 156 -13.36 -20.20 -8.76
CA LEU A 156 -13.15 -19.27 -7.64
C LEU A 156 -13.23 -19.94 -6.26
N LYS A 157 -14.26 -20.76 -6.06
CA LYS A 157 -14.47 -21.44 -4.77
C LYS A 157 -13.36 -22.44 -4.47
N SER A 158 -13.03 -23.30 -5.44
CA SER A 158 -11.99 -24.33 -5.27
C SER A 158 -10.60 -23.70 -5.11
N THR A 159 -10.30 -22.63 -5.85
CA THR A 159 -9.04 -21.89 -5.70
C THR A 159 -8.94 -21.25 -4.31
N LEU A 160 -10.01 -20.62 -3.84
CA LEU A 160 -10.04 -20.04 -2.49
C LEU A 160 -9.82 -21.10 -1.41
N GLU A 161 -10.53 -22.25 -1.50
CA GLU A 161 -10.39 -23.36 -0.56
C GLU A 161 -8.96 -23.93 -0.58
N TYR A 162 -8.37 -24.08 -1.77
CA TYR A 162 -7.00 -24.53 -1.95
C TYR A 162 -5.99 -23.62 -1.27
N ASP A 163 -6.04 -22.30 -1.53
CA ASP A 163 -5.09 -21.34 -0.96
C ASP A 163 -5.17 -21.31 0.57
N PHE A 164 -6.38 -21.37 1.13
CA PHE A 164 -6.56 -21.46 2.58
C PHE A 164 -6.03 -22.76 3.18
N GLU A 165 -6.14 -23.88 2.47
CA GLU A 165 -5.58 -25.16 2.93
C GLU A 165 -4.05 -25.17 2.85
N GLN A 166 -3.43 -24.55 1.83
CA GLN A 166 -1.97 -24.40 1.78
C GLN A 166 -1.48 -23.53 2.93
N GLU A 167 -2.13 -22.39 3.18
CA GLU A 167 -1.77 -21.49 4.27
C GLU A 167 -1.92 -22.16 5.65
N LYS A 168 -2.96 -22.94 5.89
CA LYS A 168 -3.11 -23.72 7.14
C LYS A 168 -1.97 -24.71 7.38
N LYS A 169 -1.41 -25.28 6.32
CA LYS A 169 -0.30 -26.25 6.39
C LYS A 169 1.05 -25.58 6.56
N PHE A 170 1.13 -24.29 6.27
CA PHE A 170 2.38 -23.54 6.36
C PHE A 170 2.86 -23.41 7.81
N LYS A 171 4.16 -23.58 8.00
CA LYS A 171 4.78 -23.58 9.33
C LYS A 171 5.62 -22.32 9.54
N TYR A 172 5.11 -21.40 10.33
CA TYR A 172 5.80 -20.16 10.70
C TYR A 172 6.95 -20.34 11.71
N LYS A 173 6.97 -21.48 12.43
CA LYS A 173 7.96 -21.76 13.48
C LYS A 173 9.37 -21.88 12.88
N GLY A 174 10.30 -21.06 13.38
CA GLY A 174 11.70 -21.08 12.98
C GLY A 174 12.05 -20.11 11.84
N LEU A 175 11.06 -19.45 11.24
CA LEU A 175 11.30 -18.45 10.22
C LEU A 175 11.73 -17.12 10.84
N SER A 176 12.57 -16.39 10.10
CA SER A 176 12.89 -14.98 10.37
C SER A 176 11.65 -14.09 10.11
N GLN A 177 11.64 -12.90 10.68
CA GLN A 177 10.57 -11.94 10.45
C GLN A 177 10.43 -11.57 8.96
N GLN A 178 11.54 -11.50 8.23
CA GLN A 178 11.54 -11.22 6.81
C GLN A 178 10.87 -12.35 6.00
N GLU A 179 11.22 -13.61 6.26
CA GLU A 179 10.59 -14.77 5.62
C GLU A 179 9.08 -14.85 5.91
N ILE A 180 8.68 -14.49 7.12
CA ILE A 180 7.25 -14.41 7.48
C ILE A 180 6.55 -13.32 6.66
N ILE A 181 7.15 -12.15 6.51
CA ILE A 181 6.59 -11.04 5.72
C ILE A 181 6.47 -11.42 4.25
N GLU A 182 7.51 -12.03 3.67
CA GLU A 182 7.50 -12.49 2.29
C GLU A 182 6.41 -13.53 2.04
N HIS A 183 6.26 -14.50 2.94
CA HIS A 183 5.20 -15.49 2.85
C HIS A 183 3.79 -14.86 2.98
N ILE A 184 3.59 -13.94 3.91
CA ILE A 184 2.31 -13.23 4.08
C ILE A 184 2.01 -12.38 2.84
N ALA A 185 3.02 -11.70 2.27
CA ALA A 185 2.86 -10.94 1.04
C ALA A 185 2.38 -11.84 -0.10
N HIS A 186 3.01 -12.99 -0.27
CA HIS A 186 2.64 -14.00 -1.25
C HIS A 186 1.19 -14.47 -1.06
N PHE A 187 0.85 -14.97 0.11
CA PHE A 187 -0.50 -15.46 0.41
C PHE A 187 -1.58 -14.39 0.17
N ILE A 188 -1.37 -13.17 0.65
CA ILE A 188 -2.35 -12.08 0.52
C ILE A 188 -2.49 -11.60 -0.92
N SER A 189 -1.40 -11.61 -1.70
CA SER A 189 -1.46 -11.23 -3.12
C SER A 189 -2.30 -12.22 -3.92
N TYR A 190 -2.14 -13.52 -3.70
CA TYR A 190 -2.92 -14.56 -4.35
C TYR A 190 -4.38 -14.54 -3.91
N LEU A 191 -4.65 -14.44 -2.60
CA LEU A 191 -6.01 -14.28 -2.09
C LEU A 191 -6.74 -13.11 -2.75
N TRP A 192 -6.06 -11.98 -2.94
CA TRP A 192 -6.63 -10.82 -3.63
C TRP A 192 -6.83 -11.09 -5.13
N GLN A 193 -5.90 -11.80 -5.79
CA GLN A 193 -5.96 -12.10 -7.22
C GLN A 193 -7.16 -12.99 -7.58
N ILE A 194 -7.56 -13.91 -6.71
CA ILE A 194 -8.78 -14.71 -6.91
C ILE A 194 -9.96 -13.77 -7.21
N HIS A 195 -10.04 -12.64 -6.52
CA HIS A 195 -11.04 -11.59 -6.74
C HIS A 195 -12.46 -12.14 -6.74
N ILE A 196 -12.81 -12.89 -5.68
CA ILE A 196 -14.02 -13.72 -5.62
C ILE A 196 -15.33 -12.92 -5.62
N PHE A 197 -15.29 -11.63 -5.31
CA PHE A 197 -16.47 -10.76 -5.26
C PHE A 197 -16.52 -9.83 -6.47
N GLY A 198 -17.72 -9.38 -6.83
CA GLY A 198 -17.88 -8.40 -7.91
C GLY A 198 -17.22 -7.05 -7.62
N GLU A 199 -17.27 -6.59 -6.35
CA GLU A 199 -16.66 -5.34 -5.91
C GLU A 199 -16.22 -5.47 -4.44
N GLY A 200 -15.38 -4.55 -3.92
CA GLY A 200 -14.97 -4.50 -2.51
C GLY A 200 -13.87 -5.49 -2.09
N ASN A 201 -13.26 -6.21 -3.05
CA ASN A 201 -12.23 -7.21 -2.74
C ASN A 201 -11.05 -6.63 -1.95
N THR A 202 -10.53 -5.46 -2.32
CA THR A 202 -9.38 -4.86 -1.62
C THR A 202 -9.70 -4.51 -0.17
N ARG A 203 -10.89 -3.96 0.11
CA ARG A 203 -11.32 -3.64 1.48
C ARG A 203 -11.49 -4.91 2.31
N ALA A 204 -12.13 -5.94 1.75
CA ALA A 204 -12.28 -7.23 2.43
C ALA A 204 -10.92 -7.90 2.71
N THR A 205 -10.00 -7.90 1.74
CA THR A 205 -8.65 -8.43 1.91
C THR A 205 -7.86 -7.68 2.98
N ALA A 206 -7.93 -6.34 3.03
CA ALA A 206 -7.26 -5.55 4.05
C ALA A 206 -7.76 -5.88 5.47
N ILE A 207 -9.09 -5.98 5.65
CA ILE A 207 -9.68 -6.32 6.95
C ILE A 207 -9.33 -7.74 7.37
N PHE A 208 -9.40 -8.69 6.44
CA PHE A 208 -8.97 -10.07 6.67
C PHE A 208 -7.49 -10.13 7.08
N LEU A 209 -6.61 -9.44 6.35
CA LEU A 209 -5.17 -9.37 6.66
C LEU A 209 -4.92 -8.83 8.07
N ILE A 210 -5.55 -7.71 8.46
CA ILE A 210 -5.38 -7.13 9.79
C ILE A 210 -5.77 -8.14 10.89
N LYS A 211 -6.90 -8.82 10.73
CA LYS A 211 -7.36 -9.83 11.71
C LYS A 211 -6.46 -11.06 11.70
N TYR A 212 -5.98 -11.48 10.53
CA TYR A 212 -5.05 -12.61 10.41
C TYR A 212 -3.70 -12.31 11.07
N LEU A 213 -3.14 -11.15 10.84
CA LEU A 213 -1.90 -10.72 11.52
C LEU A 213 -2.03 -10.72 13.03
N ARG A 214 -3.17 -10.23 13.57
CA ARG A 214 -3.46 -10.31 15.01
C ARG A 214 -3.51 -11.75 15.51
N LYS A 215 -4.12 -12.67 14.75
CA LYS A 215 -4.15 -14.10 15.07
C LYS A 215 -2.76 -14.73 15.05
N LEU A 216 -1.87 -14.32 14.17
CA LEU A 216 -0.47 -14.75 14.12
C LEU A 216 0.38 -14.18 15.28
N GLY A 217 -0.18 -13.32 16.14
CA GLY A 217 0.46 -12.79 17.33
C GLY A 217 1.10 -11.40 17.15
N PHE A 218 0.93 -10.76 16.00
CA PHE A 218 1.34 -9.37 15.81
C PHE A 218 0.41 -8.43 16.57
N LYS A 219 0.80 -8.09 17.82
CA LYS A 219 -0.03 -7.28 18.72
C LYS A 219 -0.12 -5.82 18.29
N GLU A 220 0.95 -5.28 17.72
CA GLU A 220 1.06 -3.89 17.29
C GLU A 220 1.07 -3.77 15.76
N VAL A 221 -0.03 -4.15 15.12
CA VAL A 221 -0.22 -3.83 13.70
C VAL A 221 -0.40 -2.32 13.59
N ASN A 222 0.52 -1.65 12.88
CA ASN A 222 0.45 -0.21 12.65
C ASN A 222 -0.67 0.13 11.66
N ASN A 223 -1.89 0.17 12.12
CA ASN A 223 -3.07 0.44 11.29
C ASN A 223 -3.06 1.82 10.60
N ASP A 224 -2.22 2.77 11.05
CA ASP A 224 -2.05 4.07 10.40
C ASP A 224 -1.55 3.95 8.96
N LEU A 225 -0.84 2.89 8.62
CA LEU A 225 -0.38 2.65 7.26
C LEU A 225 -1.55 2.40 6.30
N PHE A 226 -2.53 1.60 6.68
CA PHE A 226 -3.75 1.42 5.88
C PHE A 226 -4.50 2.75 5.72
N ALA A 227 -4.55 3.57 6.77
CA ALA A 227 -5.19 4.88 6.69
C ALA A 227 -4.49 5.83 5.71
N LYS A 228 -3.15 5.84 5.69
CA LYS A 228 -2.34 6.77 4.90
C LYS A 228 -2.01 6.25 3.51
N HIS A 229 -1.90 4.93 3.36
CA HIS A 229 -1.35 4.25 2.18
C HIS A 229 -2.26 3.14 1.64
N SER A 230 -3.58 3.24 1.82
CA SER A 230 -4.54 2.26 1.30
C SER A 230 -4.48 2.13 -0.23
N TRP A 231 -4.29 3.26 -0.94
CA TRP A 231 -4.07 3.27 -2.38
C TRP A 231 -2.75 2.59 -2.79
N TYR A 232 -1.69 2.75 -1.97
CA TYR A 232 -0.43 2.05 -2.17
C TYR A 232 -0.62 0.54 -2.00
N PHE A 233 -1.29 0.11 -0.94
CA PHE A 233 -1.59 -1.31 -0.68
C PHE A 233 -2.33 -1.94 -1.86
N ARG A 234 -3.37 -1.28 -2.41
CA ARG A 234 -4.08 -1.76 -3.60
C ARG A 234 -3.14 -1.89 -4.81
N ASN A 235 -2.36 -0.86 -5.10
CA ASN A 235 -1.44 -0.88 -6.24
C ASN A 235 -0.33 -1.92 -6.09
N ALA A 236 0.14 -2.18 -4.86
CA ALA A 236 1.10 -3.23 -4.57
C ALA A 236 0.53 -4.62 -4.87
N LEU A 237 -0.73 -4.88 -4.53
CA LEU A 237 -1.44 -6.12 -4.89
C LEU A 237 -1.58 -6.28 -6.42
N VAL A 238 -1.87 -5.19 -7.12
CA VAL A 238 -1.90 -5.19 -8.60
C VAL A 238 -0.54 -5.57 -9.17
N ARG A 239 0.55 -4.93 -8.71
CA ARG A 239 1.91 -5.20 -9.21
C ARG A 239 2.42 -6.60 -8.87
N ALA A 240 1.99 -7.17 -7.75
CA ALA A 240 2.31 -8.54 -7.37
C ALA A 240 1.69 -9.59 -8.31
N ASN A 241 0.64 -9.22 -9.07
CA ASN A 241 -0.15 -10.14 -9.88
C ASN A 241 -0.21 -9.79 -11.38
N TYR A 242 0.62 -8.84 -11.83
CA TYR A 242 0.67 -8.47 -13.24
C TYR A 242 2.02 -8.77 -13.85
N GLU A 243 2.00 -9.46 -14.99
CA GLU A 243 3.17 -9.79 -15.79
C GLU A 243 2.86 -9.63 -17.27
N ASP A 244 3.77 -9.01 -18.02
CA ASP A 244 3.77 -8.95 -19.47
C ASP A 244 5.20 -9.11 -20.00
N LEU A 245 5.58 -10.34 -20.27
CA LEU A 245 6.94 -10.68 -20.71
C LEU A 245 7.26 -10.08 -22.08
N SER A 246 6.27 -9.78 -22.90
CA SER A 246 6.48 -9.14 -24.22
C SER A 246 6.95 -7.69 -24.08
N LYS A 247 6.66 -7.05 -22.93
CA LYS A 247 7.07 -5.70 -22.56
C LYS A 247 8.15 -5.67 -21.48
N GLU A 248 8.74 -6.82 -21.16
CA GLU A 248 9.73 -6.98 -20.07
C GLU A 248 9.17 -6.54 -18.69
N ILE A 249 7.87 -6.66 -18.48
CA ILE A 249 7.23 -6.33 -17.22
C ILE A 249 7.04 -7.60 -16.41
N HIS A 250 7.78 -7.71 -15.31
CA HIS A 250 7.66 -8.83 -14.37
C HIS A 250 6.74 -8.50 -13.21
N LYS A 251 6.02 -9.52 -12.72
CA LYS A 251 5.32 -9.42 -11.43
C LYS A 251 6.32 -9.21 -10.29
N THR A 252 5.94 -8.46 -9.27
CA THR A 252 6.79 -8.20 -8.12
C THR A 252 6.00 -8.00 -6.85
N GLU A 253 6.34 -8.73 -5.81
CA GLU A 253 5.79 -8.60 -4.46
C GLU A 253 6.55 -7.56 -3.61
N SER A 254 7.66 -7.01 -4.12
CA SER A 254 8.53 -6.09 -3.36
C SER A 254 7.78 -4.91 -2.76
N TYR A 255 6.84 -4.32 -3.48
CA TYR A 255 6.04 -3.20 -2.97
C TYR A 255 5.12 -3.62 -1.82
N LEU A 256 4.54 -4.81 -1.89
CA LEU A 256 3.72 -5.35 -0.82
C LEU A 256 4.58 -5.73 0.40
N ILE A 257 5.76 -6.29 0.18
CA ILE A 257 6.77 -6.56 1.22
C ILE A 257 7.17 -5.26 1.91
N TYR A 258 7.47 -4.17 1.18
CA TYR A 258 7.78 -2.85 1.79
C TYR A 258 6.63 -2.33 2.66
N PHE A 259 5.39 -2.46 2.17
CA PHE A 259 4.22 -2.07 2.95
C PHE A 259 4.11 -2.88 4.25
N LEU A 260 4.25 -4.21 4.18
CA LEU A 260 4.16 -5.09 5.33
C LEU A 260 5.34 -4.91 6.29
N SER A 261 6.55 -4.67 5.80
CA SER A 261 7.73 -4.37 6.64
C SER A 261 7.53 -3.08 7.44
N ASN A 262 7.01 -2.03 6.80
CA ASN A 262 6.65 -0.81 7.51
C ASN A 262 5.53 -1.04 8.53
N LEU A 263 4.56 -1.90 8.19
CA LEU A 263 3.41 -2.22 9.04
C LEU A 263 3.82 -3.00 10.29
N LEU A 264 4.68 -4.01 10.14
CA LEU A 264 4.97 -5.01 11.17
C LEU A 264 6.29 -4.76 11.89
N LEU A 265 7.31 -4.27 11.18
CA LEU A 265 8.67 -4.06 11.71
C LEU A 265 8.97 -2.60 12.00
N LYS A 266 8.03 -1.68 11.71
CA LYS A 266 8.26 -0.23 11.84
C LYS A 266 9.42 0.29 10.97
N GLU A 267 9.69 -0.42 9.86
CA GLU A 267 10.64 0.03 8.85
C GLU A 267 10.15 1.33 8.18
N ASN A 268 11.00 1.97 7.40
CA ASN A 268 10.70 3.25 6.78
C ASN A 268 10.92 3.23 5.26
N TYR A 269 10.43 2.18 4.60
CA TYR A 269 10.44 2.14 3.14
C TYR A 269 9.56 3.23 2.54
N SER A 270 10.02 3.81 1.44
CA SER A 270 9.27 4.83 0.70
C SER A 270 8.06 4.22 0.01
N LEU A 271 6.85 4.64 0.38
CA LEU A 271 5.59 4.14 -0.17
C LEU A 271 5.02 5.13 -1.21
N LYS A 272 5.61 5.17 -2.41
CA LYS A 272 5.21 6.08 -3.48
C LYS A 272 4.51 5.32 -4.62
N ASN A 273 3.24 5.61 -4.85
CA ASN A 273 2.44 4.97 -5.90
C ASN A 273 3.04 5.09 -7.30
N ARG A 274 3.70 6.21 -7.61
CA ARG A 274 4.30 6.44 -8.93
C ARG A 274 5.39 5.42 -9.29
N GLU A 275 6.11 4.90 -8.29
CA GLU A 275 7.20 3.94 -8.48
C GLU A 275 6.69 2.55 -8.91
N MET A 276 5.39 2.28 -8.69
CA MET A 276 4.72 1.05 -9.10
C MET A 276 4.19 1.09 -10.55
N HIS A 277 4.08 2.30 -11.15
CA HIS A 277 3.55 2.43 -12.50
C HIS A 277 4.48 1.78 -13.52
N ILE A 278 3.94 0.95 -14.42
CA ILE A 278 4.76 0.17 -15.40
C ILE A 278 5.61 1.04 -16.33
N HIS A 279 5.23 2.30 -16.54
CA HIS A 279 6.02 3.28 -17.30
C HIS A 279 6.79 4.24 -16.38
N TYR A 280 6.95 3.92 -15.10
CA TYR A 280 7.75 4.74 -14.21
C TYR A 280 9.23 4.59 -14.56
N VAL A 281 9.81 5.71 -14.90
CA VAL A 281 11.25 5.83 -15.12
C VAL A 281 11.80 6.69 -13.99
N ASP A 282 12.72 6.14 -13.22
CA ASP A 282 13.42 6.90 -12.19
C ASP A 282 14.41 7.86 -12.84
N THR A 283 13.89 9.04 -13.23
CA THR A 283 14.70 10.08 -13.88
C THR A 283 15.90 10.52 -13.03
N VAL A 284 15.84 10.34 -11.70
CA VAL A 284 16.96 10.63 -10.80
C VAL A 284 18.06 9.57 -10.96
N LYS A 285 17.68 8.29 -11.09
CA LYS A 285 18.65 7.21 -11.40
C LYS A 285 19.25 7.39 -12.79
N ILE A 286 18.42 7.59 -13.82
CA ILE A 286 18.90 7.79 -15.19
C ILE A 286 19.83 8.99 -15.29
N GLN A 287 19.45 10.15 -14.69
CA GLN A 287 20.34 11.32 -14.65
C GLN A 287 21.65 11.02 -13.90
N ASN A 288 21.57 10.24 -12.80
CA ASN A 288 22.76 9.85 -12.06
C ASN A 288 23.63 8.87 -12.85
N ASP A 289 23.05 7.87 -13.50
CA ASP A 289 23.78 6.89 -14.29
C ASP A 289 24.40 7.57 -15.53
N THR A 290 23.66 8.37 -16.27
CA THR A 290 24.17 9.13 -17.42
C THR A 290 25.28 10.11 -17.01
N VAL A 291 25.15 10.80 -15.87
CA VAL A 291 26.19 11.71 -15.37
C VAL A 291 27.41 10.93 -14.88
N ASN A 292 27.22 9.78 -14.21
CA ASN A 292 28.33 8.92 -13.82
C ASN A 292 29.07 8.39 -15.06
N ASP A 293 28.35 7.90 -16.08
CA ASP A 293 28.93 7.44 -17.35
C ASP A 293 29.67 8.55 -18.05
N THR A 294 29.16 9.77 -18.03
CA THR A 294 29.77 10.93 -18.66
C THR A 294 31.03 11.40 -17.90
N VAL A 295 30.97 11.44 -16.55
CA VAL A 295 32.16 11.75 -15.72
C VAL A 295 33.22 10.66 -15.88
N PHE A 296 32.82 9.38 -15.86
CA PHE A 296 33.71 8.24 -16.07
C PHE A 296 34.35 8.27 -17.47
N SER A 297 33.56 8.53 -18.52
CA SER A 297 34.08 8.63 -19.90
C SER A 297 35.11 9.73 -20.04
N LEU A 298 34.93 10.90 -19.44
CA LEU A 298 35.92 11.98 -19.44
C LEU A 298 37.21 11.59 -18.68
N ILE A 299 37.09 10.86 -17.58
CA ILE A 299 38.23 10.34 -16.83
C ILE A 299 38.95 9.28 -17.65
N LYS A 300 38.26 8.38 -18.36
CA LYS A 300 38.83 7.35 -19.23
C LYS A 300 39.54 7.96 -20.44
N GLN A 301 39.01 9.06 -21.00
CA GLN A 301 39.64 9.78 -22.12
C GLN A 301 40.89 10.57 -21.69
N ASN A 302 40.87 11.14 -20.48
CA ASN A 302 42.00 11.90 -19.94
C ASN A 302 42.17 11.61 -18.45
N ASN A 303 43.08 10.73 -18.11
CA ASN A 303 43.37 10.31 -16.74
C ASN A 303 43.94 11.42 -15.83
N ASN A 304 44.36 12.53 -16.38
CA ASN A 304 44.84 13.71 -15.65
C ASN A 304 43.76 14.77 -15.45
N ILE A 305 42.55 14.56 -15.95
CA ILE A 305 41.46 15.54 -15.90
C ILE A 305 41.12 15.90 -14.45
N ARG A 306 40.91 17.20 -14.19
CA ARG A 306 40.57 17.71 -12.86
C ARG A 306 39.05 17.92 -12.73
N ALA A 307 38.55 17.87 -11.51
CA ALA A 307 37.13 18.09 -11.22
C ALA A 307 36.58 19.43 -11.77
N ASN A 308 37.43 20.49 -11.76
CA ASN A 308 37.07 21.79 -12.32
C ASN A 308 36.88 21.77 -13.84
N GLU A 309 37.67 20.96 -14.52
CA GLU A 309 37.57 20.81 -15.98
C GLU A 309 36.37 19.97 -16.36
N ILE A 310 36.11 18.88 -15.64
CA ILE A 310 34.87 18.07 -15.77
C ILE A 310 33.64 18.94 -15.54
N SER A 311 33.65 19.77 -14.49
CA SER A 311 32.60 20.72 -14.17
C SER A 311 32.29 21.66 -15.33
N LYS A 312 33.31 22.24 -15.96
CA LYS A 312 33.16 23.12 -17.12
C LYS A 312 32.62 22.39 -18.35
N ARG A 313 33.19 21.18 -18.68
CA ARG A 313 32.77 20.41 -19.86
C ARG A 313 31.33 19.90 -19.77
N LEU A 314 30.90 19.53 -18.57
CA LEU A 314 29.57 18.97 -18.35
C LEU A 314 28.52 20.00 -17.89
N ASN A 315 28.91 21.25 -17.71
CA ASN A 315 28.07 22.33 -17.15
C ASN A 315 27.43 21.92 -15.80
N LEU A 316 28.21 21.25 -14.95
CA LEU A 316 27.80 20.78 -13.62
C LEU A 316 28.52 21.59 -12.53
N SER A 317 27.92 21.69 -11.34
CA SER A 317 28.62 22.29 -10.19
C SER A 317 29.83 21.42 -9.78
N ILE A 318 30.89 22.06 -9.30
CA ILE A 318 32.11 21.36 -8.81
C ILE A 318 31.75 20.37 -7.68
N SER A 319 30.79 20.74 -6.80
CA SER A 319 30.30 19.87 -5.72
C SER A 319 29.64 18.60 -6.26
N THR A 320 28.86 18.71 -7.33
CA THR A 320 28.23 17.57 -8.02
C THR A 320 29.30 16.66 -8.61
N VAL A 321 30.27 17.20 -9.32
CA VAL A 321 31.38 16.42 -9.91
C VAL A 321 32.18 15.70 -8.82
N LYS A 322 32.56 16.37 -7.74
CA LYS A 322 33.29 15.77 -6.62
C LYS A 322 32.54 14.63 -5.97
N ARG A 323 31.21 14.77 -5.80
CA ARG A 323 30.37 13.69 -5.29
C ARG A 323 30.39 12.48 -6.21
N LYS A 324 30.25 12.70 -7.53
CA LYS A 324 30.28 11.62 -8.53
C LYS A 324 31.63 10.90 -8.61
N ILE A 325 32.74 11.62 -8.52
CA ILE A 325 34.05 11.05 -8.41
C ILE A 325 34.19 10.19 -7.13
N LYS A 326 33.61 10.66 -6.03
CA LYS A 326 33.57 9.90 -4.78
C LYS A 326 32.79 8.59 -4.94
N ASP A 327 31.59 8.65 -5.54
CA ASP A 327 30.74 7.48 -5.82
C ASP A 327 31.50 6.44 -6.69
N LEU A 328 32.18 6.88 -7.76
CA LEU A 328 32.99 6.00 -8.62
C LEU A 328 34.17 5.36 -7.88
N LYS A 329 34.79 6.08 -6.95
CA LYS A 329 35.84 5.54 -6.07
C LYS A 329 35.31 4.50 -5.10
N GLU A 330 34.19 4.76 -4.44
CA GLU A 330 33.55 3.85 -3.48
C GLU A 330 33.07 2.56 -4.16
N GLN A 331 32.68 2.63 -5.43
CA GLN A 331 32.33 1.48 -6.27
C GLN A 331 33.55 0.72 -6.81
N GLY A 332 34.76 1.20 -6.54
CA GLY A 332 36.00 0.57 -7.03
C GLY A 332 36.19 0.64 -8.54
N ILE A 333 35.55 1.59 -9.24
CA ILE A 333 35.61 1.78 -10.69
C ILE A 333 36.85 2.62 -11.08
N ILE A 334 37.17 3.59 -10.22
CA ILE A 334 38.36 4.44 -10.40
C ILE A 334 39.16 4.56 -9.11
N GLU A 335 40.46 4.72 -9.24
CA GLU A 335 41.39 4.97 -8.13
C GLU A 335 42.24 6.21 -8.39
N ARG A 336 42.59 6.95 -7.35
CA ARG A 336 43.51 8.10 -7.46
C ARG A 336 44.95 7.66 -7.18
N ILE A 337 45.82 7.83 -8.13
CA ILE A 337 47.28 7.56 -7.97
C ILE A 337 47.97 8.90 -7.77
N GLY A 338 48.68 9.06 -6.65
CA GLY A 338 49.39 10.29 -6.29
C GLY A 338 48.58 11.34 -5.58
N SER A 339 49.08 12.57 -5.51
CA SER A 339 48.45 13.66 -4.79
C SER A 339 47.24 14.26 -5.51
N ASP A 340 46.38 15.00 -4.79
CA ASP A 340 45.24 15.70 -5.39
C ASP A 340 45.63 16.76 -6.43
N LYS A 341 46.85 17.32 -6.33
CA LYS A 341 47.34 18.36 -7.24
C LYS A 341 48.04 17.81 -8.49
N THR A 342 48.76 16.72 -8.37
CA THR A 342 49.63 16.18 -9.46
C THR A 342 49.34 14.73 -9.82
N GLY A 343 48.46 14.05 -9.10
CA GLY A 343 48.10 12.66 -9.37
C GLY A 343 47.18 12.49 -10.57
N CYS A 344 47.04 11.23 -11.01
CA CYS A 344 46.17 10.82 -12.12
C CYS A 344 45.11 9.82 -11.66
N TRP A 345 44.09 9.62 -12.48
CA TRP A 345 43.06 8.61 -12.29
C TRP A 345 43.48 7.29 -12.92
N LYS A 346 43.33 6.20 -12.20
CA LYS A 346 43.44 4.86 -12.74
C LYS A 346 42.04 4.27 -12.85
N VAL A 347 41.67 3.81 -14.03
CA VAL A 347 40.44 3.04 -14.26
C VAL A 347 40.74 1.58 -13.89
N ILE A 348 39.88 0.99 -13.07
CA ILE A 348 39.96 -0.42 -12.65
C ILE A 348 38.97 -1.18 -13.54
N GLU A 349 39.51 -1.86 -14.56
CA GLU A 349 38.73 -2.78 -15.39
C GLU A 349 38.59 -4.10 -14.62
N LYS A 350 37.32 -4.51 -14.40
CA LYS A 350 36.98 -5.83 -13.87
C LYS A 350 36.85 -6.81 -15.00
#